data_91e366f36f21c33460f5a4c68decf531
#
_entry.id   91e366f36f21c33460f5a4c68decf531
#
_cell.length_a   1.000
_cell.length_b   1.000
_cell.length_c   1.000
_cell.angle_alpha   90.00
_cell.angle_beta   90.00
_cell.angle_gamma   90.00
#
_symmetry.space_group_name_H-M   'P 1'
#
loop_
_entity.id
_entity.type
_entity.pdbx_description
1 polymer ?
#
loop_
_entity_poly.entity_id
_entity_poly.type
_entity_poly.pdbx_seq_one_letter_code
_entity_poly.pdbx_strand_id
1 'polypeptide(L)'
;MKLYYHSTSSASLRVLLFLRCREVPKSKLKLVSTGIKFDRRGIPVWTIPEKDEEALKLKTTDYSSLNPEGRVPLLLLNEGKKMTQTGAIITLIDDLLGEQSPMVPKDPWLKAEMNRIIWIFAAHTQPYQNIPFIIQAMGE
;
A
#
# COMPACT_ATOMS: atom_id res chain seq x y z
N MET A 1 12.90 -2.30 -5.40
CA MET A 1 11.53 -1.78 -5.19
C MET A 1 11.44 -1.09 -3.82
N LYS A 2 10.55 -0.10 -3.67
CA LYS A 2 10.19 0.53 -2.37
C LYS A 2 8.69 0.43 -2.14
N LEU A 3 8.27 0.08 -0.94
CA LEU A 3 6.86 0.13 -0.52
C LEU A 3 6.69 1.23 0.51
N TYR A 4 5.94 2.26 0.16
CA TYR A 4 5.49 3.29 1.10
C TYR A 4 4.22 2.79 1.80
N TYR A 5 4.23 2.78 3.11
CA TYR A 5 3.15 2.24 3.93
C TYR A 5 2.98 3.03 5.23
N HIS A 6 1.86 2.84 5.90
CA HIS A 6 1.67 3.31 7.28
C HIS A 6 1.11 2.18 8.15
N SER A 7 1.60 2.07 9.38
CA SER A 7 1.27 0.97 10.30
C SER A 7 -0.20 0.94 10.75
N THR A 8 -0.90 2.07 10.72
CA THR A 8 -2.34 2.14 11.06
C THR A 8 -3.25 1.91 9.84
N SER A 9 -2.69 1.85 8.62
CA SER A 9 -3.48 1.62 7.41
C SER A 9 -3.78 0.14 7.21
N SER A 10 -5.05 -0.26 7.30
CA SER A 10 -5.49 -1.63 7.01
C SER A 10 -5.10 -2.10 5.59
N ALA A 11 -5.11 -1.18 4.62
CA ALA A 11 -4.66 -1.43 3.26
C ALA A 11 -3.15 -1.75 3.20
N SER A 12 -2.32 -1.00 3.94
CA SER A 12 -0.88 -1.26 4.06
C SER A 12 -0.59 -2.58 4.79
N LEU A 13 -1.31 -2.85 5.89
CA LEU A 13 -1.11 -4.06 6.68
C LEU A 13 -1.36 -5.33 5.87
N ARG A 14 -2.31 -5.34 4.93
CA ARG A 14 -2.54 -6.48 4.04
C ARG A 14 -1.35 -6.76 3.13
N VAL A 15 -0.71 -5.72 2.59
CA VAL A 15 0.52 -5.90 1.80
C VAL A 15 1.65 -6.41 2.69
N LEU A 16 1.83 -5.85 3.89
CA LEU A 16 2.86 -6.31 4.82
C LEU A 16 2.66 -7.77 5.24
N LEU A 17 1.40 -8.18 5.47
CA LEU A 17 1.08 -9.58 5.76
C LEU A 17 1.45 -10.49 4.59
N PHE A 18 1.06 -10.12 3.36
CA PHE A 18 1.46 -10.85 2.16
C PHE A 18 2.98 -10.98 2.05
N LEU A 19 3.72 -9.88 2.22
CA LEU A 19 5.19 -9.89 2.18
C LEU A 19 5.80 -10.84 3.21
N ARG A 20 5.21 -10.92 4.38
CA ARG A 20 5.61 -11.83 5.46
C ARG A 20 5.34 -13.29 5.09
N CYS A 21 4.12 -13.60 4.63
CA CYS A 21 3.73 -14.96 4.24
C CYS A 21 4.53 -15.45 3.02
N ARG A 22 4.90 -14.53 2.12
CA ARG A 22 5.69 -14.81 0.92
C ARG A 22 7.19 -14.85 1.19
N GLU A 23 7.59 -14.53 2.42
CA GLU A 23 9.00 -14.46 2.85
C GLU A 23 9.86 -13.57 1.92
N VAL A 24 9.32 -12.42 1.51
CA VAL A 24 9.99 -11.52 0.58
C VAL A 24 11.29 -11.00 1.17
N PRO A 25 12.46 -11.23 0.52
CA PRO A 25 13.74 -10.78 1.04
C PRO A 25 13.82 -9.25 1.13
N LYS A 26 14.36 -8.73 2.24
CA LYS A 26 14.57 -7.28 2.44
C LYS A 26 15.46 -6.65 1.37
N SER A 27 16.33 -7.44 0.72
CA SER A 27 17.18 -6.99 -0.40
C SER A 27 16.38 -6.67 -1.65
N LYS A 28 15.21 -7.29 -1.85
CA LYS A 28 14.36 -7.06 -3.03
C LYS A 28 13.38 -5.90 -2.84
N LEU A 29 12.95 -5.64 -1.59
CA LEU A 29 11.93 -4.64 -1.30
C LEU A 29 12.29 -3.85 -0.03
N LYS A 30 12.50 -2.54 -0.18
CA LYS A 30 12.68 -1.60 0.92
C LYS A 30 11.32 -1.14 1.44
N LEU A 31 11.11 -1.21 2.73
CA LEU A 31 9.91 -0.68 3.40
C LEU A 31 10.18 0.76 3.85
N VAL A 32 9.28 1.67 3.52
CA VAL A 32 9.35 3.09 3.91
C VAL A 32 8.07 3.45 4.65
N SER A 33 8.20 3.66 5.95
CA SER A 33 7.07 4.12 6.76
C SER A 33 6.80 5.61 6.47
N THR A 34 5.57 5.93 6.05
CA THR A 34 5.12 7.31 5.90
C THR A 34 4.84 7.93 7.26
N GLY A 35 5.03 9.25 7.37
CA GLY A 35 4.50 10.04 8.47
C GLY A 35 3.03 10.41 8.21
N ILE A 36 2.39 11.02 9.22
CA ILE A 36 1.05 11.57 9.14
C ILE A 36 1.06 13.02 9.63
N LYS A 37 0.37 13.90 8.92
CA LYS A 37 0.02 15.26 9.36
C LYS A 37 -1.49 15.40 9.27
N PHE A 38 -2.03 16.41 9.92
CA PHE A 38 -3.43 16.80 9.72
C PHE A 38 -3.47 18.13 8.95
N ASP A 39 -4.34 18.20 7.94
CA ASP A 39 -4.59 19.45 7.23
C ASP A 39 -5.39 20.43 8.11
N ARG A 40 -5.70 21.63 7.59
CA ARG A 40 -6.45 22.66 8.33
C ARG A 40 -7.87 22.24 8.72
N ARG A 41 -8.40 21.16 8.13
CA ARG A 41 -9.72 20.60 8.38
C ARG A 41 -9.65 19.38 9.30
N GLY A 42 -8.45 19.04 9.84
CA GLY A 42 -8.23 17.83 10.62
C GLY A 42 -8.17 16.55 9.80
N ILE A 43 -8.07 16.64 8.46
CA ILE A 43 -7.99 15.44 7.62
C ILE A 43 -6.54 14.93 7.60
N PRO A 44 -6.32 13.61 7.83
CA PRO A 44 -4.99 13.02 7.80
C PRO A 44 -4.38 13.05 6.39
N VAL A 45 -3.17 13.55 6.29
CA VAL A 45 -2.35 13.61 5.09
C VAL A 45 -1.03 12.89 5.33
N TRP A 46 -0.69 11.96 4.45
CA TRP A 46 0.55 11.21 4.57
C TRP A 46 1.76 12.05 4.16
N THR A 47 2.90 11.79 4.77
CA THR A 47 4.15 12.48 4.43
C THR A 47 5.27 11.49 4.11
N ILE A 48 6.15 11.86 3.19
CA ILE A 48 7.38 11.13 2.90
C ILE A 48 8.40 11.49 4.00
N PRO A 49 9.14 10.51 4.58
CA PRO A 49 10.22 10.81 5.51
C PRO A 49 11.26 11.75 4.87
N GLU A 50 11.71 12.78 5.60
CA GLU A 50 12.62 13.82 5.08
C GLU A 50 13.93 13.25 4.51
N LYS A 51 14.41 12.15 5.06
CA LYS A 51 15.66 11.48 4.62
C LYS A 51 15.42 10.42 3.54
N ASP A 52 14.18 10.27 3.04
CA ASP A 52 13.92 9.35 1.94
C ASP A 52 14.43 9.95 0.62
N GLU A 53 15.02 9.09 -0.22
CA GLU A 53 15.60 9.52 -1.50
C GLU A 53 14.58 10.21 -2.42
N GLU A 54 13.30 9.82 -2.37
CA GLU A 54 12.26 10.44 -3.19
C GLU A 54 11.88 11.82 -2.65
N ALA A 55 11.83 12.00 -1.31
CA ALA A 55 11.63 13.31 -0.71
C ALA A 55 12.76 14.28 -1.09
N LEU A 56 14.00 13.79 -1.08
CA LEU A 56 15.16 14.58 -1.48
C LEU A 56 15.12 14.95 -2.96
N LYS A 57 14.76 14.02 -3.85
CA LYS A 57 14.62 14.30 -5.30
C LYS A 57 13.51 15.30 -5.58
N LEU A 58 12.35 15.13 -4.94
CA LEU A 58 11.18 15.99 -5.13
C LEU A 58 11.28 17.30 -4.35
N LYS A 59 12.27 17.44 -3.47
CA LYS A 59 12.44 18.60 -2.56
C LYS A 59 11.18 18.90 -1.75
N THR A 60 10.44 17.86 -1.39
CA THR A 60 9.21 17.95 -0.60
C THR A 60 9.00 16.70 0.23
N THR A 61 8.33 16.86 1.35
CA THR A 61 7.83 15.75 2.16
C THR A 61 6.33 15.48 1.92
N ASP A 62 5.71 16.23 1.01
CA ASP A 62 4.32 15.99 0.66
C ASP A 62 4.16 14.71 -0.14
N TYR A 63 3.48 13.74 0.45
CA TYR A 63 3.23 12.44 -0.15
C TYR A 63 2.38 12.53 -1.43
N SER A 64 1.55 13.56 -1.58
CA SER A 64 0.73 13.77 -2.77
C SER A 64 1.58 13.98 -4.03
N SER A 65 2.80 14.51 -3.89
CA SER A 65 3.78 14.61 -4.98
C SER A 65 4.23 13.24 -5.49
N LEU A 66 4.22 12.23 -4.62
CA LEU A 66 4.58 10.86 -4.97
C LEU A 66 3.36 10.06 -5.44
N ASN A 67 2.23 10.21 -4.76
CA ASN A 67 0.95 9.58 -5.08
C ASN A 67 -0.19 10.61 -5.03
N PRO A 68 -0.68 11.10 -6.18
CA PRO A 68 -1.76 12.08 -6.23
C PRO A 68 -3.08 11.63 -5.59
N GLU A 69 -3.32 10.30 -5.47
CA GLU A 69 -4.48 9.78 -4.73
C GLU A 69 -4.38 10.04 -3.23
N GLY A 70 -3.19 10.41 -2.71
CA GLY A 70 -2.96 10.66 -1.30
C GLY A 70 -3.18 9.47 -0.38
N ARG A 71 -3.10 8.24 -0.90
CA ARG A 71 -3.40 7.01 -0.16
C ARG A 71 -2.18 6.09 -0.07
N VAL A 72 -2.07 5.38 1.03
CA VAL A 72 -1.11 4.28 1.22
C VAL A 72 -1.84 2.93 1.12
N PRO A 73 -1.17 1.86 0.64
CA PRO A 73 0.23 1.77 0.22
C PRO A 73 0.50 2.26 -1.20
N LEU A 74 1.78 2.54 -1.49
CA LEU A 74 2.30 2.77 -2.83
C LEU A 74 3.56 1.94 -3.04
N LEU A 75 3.60 1.17 -4.12
CA LEU A 75 4.81 0.48 -4.57
C LEU A 75 5.50 1.32 -5.65
N LEU A 76 6.77 1.63 -5.43
CA LEU A 76 7.64 2.28 -6.39
C LEU A 76 8.67 1.27 -6.90
N LEU A 77 8.70 1.02 -8.20
CA LEU A 77 9.70 0.18 -8.85
C LEU A 77 10.97 0.97 -9.15
N ASN A 78 12.08 0.27 -9.37
CA ASN A 78 13.38 0.88 -9.64
C ASN A 78 13.37 1.78 -10.89
N GLU A 79 12.50 1.47 -11.86
CA GLU A 79 12.32 2.24 -13.10
C GLU A 79 11.42 3.48 -12.94
N GLY A 80 11.04 3.82 -11.71
CA GLY A 80 10.15 4.94 -11.41
C GLY A 80 8.65 4.64 -11.64
N LYS A 81 8.30 3.43 -12.10
CA LYS A 81 6.90 3.01 -12.22
C LYS A 81 6.26 2.91 -10.84
N LYS A 82 5.03 3.37 -10.74
CA LYS A 82 4.27 3.41 -9.49
C LYS A 82 3.04 2.50 -9.58
N MET A 83 2.76 1.78 -8.51
CA MET A 83 1.56 0.96 -8.38
C MET A 83 0.84 1.30 -7.09
N THR A 84 -0.44 1.63 -7.21
CA THR A 84 -1.38 1.84 -6.10
C THR A 84 -2.34 0.67 -6.00
N GLN A 85 -3.21 0.67 -5.01
CA GLN A 85 -4.19 -0.38 -4.72
C GLN A 85 -3.58 -1.70 -4.24
N THR A 86 -3.98 -2.11 -3.04
CA THR A 86 -3.45 -3.28 -2.32
C THR A 86 -3.42 -4.56 -3.17
N GLY A 87 -4.53 -4.88 -3.84
CA GLY A 87 -4.62 -6.09 -4.67
C GLY A 87 -3.65 -6.07 -5.84
N ALA A 88 -3.55 -4.93 -6.54
CA ALA A 88 -2.63 -4.77 -7.66
C ALA A 88 -1.16 -4.85 -7.21
N ILE A 89 -0.83 -4.26 -6.06
CA ILE A 89 0.52 -4.33 -5.48
C ILE A 89 0.89 -5.77 -5.14
N ILE A 90 0.00 -6.52 -4.50
CA ILE A 90 0.22 -7.92 -4.13
C ILE A 90 0.45 -8.77 -5.37
N THR A 91 -0.44 -8.68 -6.36
CA THR A 91 -0.33 -9.43 -7.61
C THR A 91 0.98 -9.11 -8.34
N LEU A 92 1.33 -7.82 -8.45
CA LEU A 92 2.56 -7.41 -9.13
C LEU A 92 3.82 -7.91 -8.42
N ILE A 93 3.87 -7.84 -7.09
CA ILE A 93 5.01 -8.36 -6.33
C ILE A 93 5.13 -9.87 -6.49
N ASP A 94 4.02 -10.62 -6.44
CA ASP A 94 4.03 -12.07 -6.61
C ASP A 94 4.55 -12.47 -8.00
N ASP A 95 4.07 -11.78 -9.05
CA ASP A 95 4.53 -11.98 -10.42
C ASP A 95 6.04 -11.68 -10.58
N LEU A 96 6.53 -10.57 -9.98
CA LEU A 96 7.93 -10.18 -10.04
C LEU A 96 8.88 -11.09 -9.24
N LEU A 97 8.38 -11.78 -8.23
CA LEU A 97 9.15 -12.75 -7.47
C LEU A 97 9.26 -14.12 -8.15
N GLY A 98 8.41 -14.37 -9.13
CA GLY A 98 8.40 -15.60 -9.90
C GLY A 98 7.78 -16.79 -9.18
N GLU A 99 8.03 -17.99 -9.73
CA GLU A 99 7.26 -19.20 -9.42
C GLU A 99 7.53 -19.88 -8.07
N GLN A 100 8.52 -19.44 -7.31
CA GLN A 100 8.81 -20.02 -6.00
C GLN A 100 7.67 -19.70 -5.02
N SER A 101 6.77 -20.66 -4.83
CA SER A 101 5.59 -20.55 -3.96
C SER A 101 4.65 -19.40 -4.31
N PRO A 102 4.06 -19.36 -5.52
CA PRO A 102 3.14 -18.27 -5.88
C PRO A 102 1.92 -18.33 -4.96
N MET A 103 1.55 -17.18 -4.40
CA MET A 103 0.33 -17.04 -3.60
C MET A 103 -0.88 -16.65 -4.47
N VAL A 104 -0.63 -16.19 -5.69
CA VAL A 104 -1.67 -15.92 -6.69
C VAL A 104 -1.85 -17.16 -7.55
N PRO A 105 -3.05 -17.76 -7.60
CA PRO A 105 -3.28 -18.96 -8.40
C PRO A 105 -2.99 -18.74 -9.89
N LYS A 106 -2.38 -19.75 -10.53
CA LYS A 106 -2.18 -19.76 -12.00
C LYS A 106 -3.41 -20.25 -12.74
N ASP A 107 -4.17 -21.16 -12.13
CA ASP A 107 -5.42 -21.65 -12.70
C ASP A 107 -6.41 -20.48 -12.89
N PRO A 108 -6.97 -20.27 -14.09
CA PRO A 108 -7.83 -19.14 -14.38
C PRO A 108 -9.09 -19.08 -13.50
N TRP A 109 -9.67 -20.24 -13.18
CA TRP A 109 -10.86 -20.31 -12.34
C TRP A 109 -10.55 -19.93 -10.89
N LEU A 110 -9.50 -20.50 -10.31
CA LEU A 110 -9.07 -20.18 -8.95
C LEU A 110 -8.64 -18.71 -8.82
N LYS A 111 -7.98 -18.17 -9.86
CA LYS A 111 -7.64 -16.74 -9.91
C LYS A 111 -8.88 -15.85 -9.98
N ALA A 112 -9.89 -16.24 -10.73
CA ALA A 112 -11.17 -15.53 -10.78
C ALA A 112 -11.91 -15.58 -9.43
N GLU A 113 -11.94 -16.74 -8.77
CA GLU A 113 -12.52 -16.88 -7.42
C GLU A 113 -11.78 -16.04 -6.38
N MET A 114 -10.45 -16.04 -6.39
CA MET A 114 -9.65 -15.17 -5.54
C MET A 114 -10.01 -13.69 -5.76
N ASN A 115 -10.06 -13.27 -7.02
CA ASN A 115 -10.42 -11.89 -7.37
C ASN A 115 -11.85 -11.55 -6.94
N ARG A 116 -12.80 -12.47 -7.09
CA ARG A 116 -14.17 -12.29 -6.62
C ARG A 116 -14.22 -11.98 -5.12
N ILE A 117 -13.49 -12.74 -4.32
CA ILE A 117 -13.40 -12.51 -2.86
C ILE A 117 -12.76 -11.16 -2.55
N ILE A 118 -11.66 -10.81 -3.25
CA ILE A 118 -10.97 -9.53 -3.09
C ILE A 118 -11.92 -8.38 -3.41
N TRP A 119 -12.70 -8.47 -4.50
CA TRP A 119 -13.64 -7.42 -4.89
C TRP A 119 -14.82 -7.28 -3.93
N ILE A 120 -15.37 -8.39 -3.42
CA ILE A 120 -16.40 -8.34 -2.37
C ILE A 120 -15.85 -7.60 -1.15
N PHE A 121 -14.65 -7.95 -0.70
CA PHE A 121 -14.03 -7.29 0.44
C PHE A 121 -13.77 -5.80 0.17
N ALA A 122 -13.21 -5.46 -0.99
CA ALA A 122 -12.88 -4.08 -1.34
C ALA A 122 -14.12 -3.19 -1.50
N ALA A 123 -15.21 -3.73 -2.08
CA ALA A 123 -16.43 -2.96 -2.32
C ALA A 123 -17.34 -2.87 -1.10
N HIS A 124 -17.42 -3.93 -0.30
CA HIS A 124 -18.45 -4.01 0.75
C HIS A 124 -17.90 -3.92 2.18
N THR A 125 -16.67 -4.35 2.43
CA THR A 125 -16.11 -4.39 3.79
C THR A 125 -15.16 -3.23 4.05
N GLN A 126 -14.24 -2.98 3.11
CA GLN A 126 -13.19 -2.00 3.31
C GLN A 126 -13.68 -0.56 3.54
N PRO A 127 -14.73 -0.05 2.89
CA PRO A 127 -15.23 1.30 3.15
C PRO A 127 -15.63 1.53 4.61
N TYR A 128 -16.16 0.50 5.26
CA TYR A 128 -16.63 0.59 6.64
C TYR A 128 -15.51 0.43 7.68
N GLN A 129 -14.39 -0.18 7.33
CA GLN A 129 -13.27 -0.38 8.27
C GLN A 129 -12.62 0.92 8.74
N ASN A 130 -12.70 1.98 7.94
CA ASN A 130 -12.10 3.27 8.26
C ASN A 130 -13.03 4.21 9.04
N ILE A 131 -14.33 3.87 9.17
CA ILE A 131 -15.30 4.72 9.85
C ILE A 131 -14.92 5.02 11.30
N PRO A 132 -14.53 4.04 12.14
CA PRO A 132 -14.13 4.32 13.52
C PRO A 132 -12.92 5.25 13.61
N PHE A 133 -11.94 5.09 12.70
CA PHE A 133 -10.78 5.97 12.64
C PHE A 133 -11.15 7.39 12.21
N ILE A 134 -12.07 7.52 11.25
CA ILE A 134 -12.56 8.82 10.79
C ILE A 134 -13.31 9.52 11.92
N ILE A 135 -14.22 8.83 12.62
CA ILE A 135 -14.97 9.38 13.75
C ILE A 135 -14.03 9.85 14.84
N GLN A 136 -13.06 9.03 15.22
CA GLN A 136 -12.05 9.39 16.22
C GLN A 136 -11.21 10.60 15.79
N ALA A 137 -10.86 10.70 14.51
CA ALA A 137 -10.10 11.84 13.97
C ALA A 137 -10.92 13.13 13.91
N MET A 138 -12.26 13.02 13.83
CA MET A 138 -13.18 14.17 13.83
C MET A 138 -13.50 14.70 15.24
N GLY A 139 -13.01 14.04 16.30
CA GLY A 139 -13.07 14.56 17.66
C GLY A 139 -14.42 14.33 18.37
N GLU A 140 -15.15 13.30 18.03
CA GLU A 140 -16.29 12.80 18.80
C GLU A 140 -15.87 11.83 19.89
#